data_d445b0954e52e178b86c8f59ac9f69d4
#
_entry.id   d445b0954e52e178b86c8f59ac9f69d4
#
_cell.length_a   1.000
_cell.length_b   1.000
_cell.length_c   1.000
_cell.angle_alpha   90.00
_cell.angle_beta   90.00
_cell.angle_gamma   90.00
#
_symmetry.space_group_name_H-M   'P 1'
#
loop_
_entity.id
_entity.type
_entity.pdbx_description
1 polymer ?
#
loop_
_entity_poly.entity_id
_entity_poly.type
_entity_poly.pdbx_seq_one_letter_code
_entity_poly.pdbx_strand_id
1 'polypeptide(L)'
;MGFLKGGAFLIQETEAKDIFIRSEFGEDQKMMLSATEDFNEREILPVLMLFEEKDYALVESLMRKAGELGLLGINVPEKYEGLGMGFNTGMLICEEISSLTGSIATAFGAHTGIGTLPILLYGSEEQKLH
;
A
#
# COMPACT_ATOMS: atom_id res chain seq x y z
N MET A 1 19.73 7.22 16.01
CA MET A 1 19.89 8.28 15.01
C MET A 1 18.63 8.23 14.16
N GLY A 2 17.90 9.32 14.00
CA GLY A 2 16.63 9.29 13.23
C GLY A 2 16.86 9.86 11.85
N PHE A 3 16.26 9.26 10.83
CA PHE A 3 16.26 9.80 9.48
C PHE A 3 15.56 11.16 9.41
N LEU A 4 15.92 11.97 8.44
CA LEU A 4 15.23 13.21 8.14
C LEU A 4 13.77 12.93 7.74
N LYS A 5 12.87 13.78 8.24
CA LYS A 5 11.43 13.62 7.96
C LYS A 5 11.04 14.26 6.63
N GLY A 6 10.23 13.54 5.86
CA GLY A 6 9.65 14.04 4.61
C GLY A 6 10.72 14.50 3.62
N GLY A 7 10.50 15.64 2.98
CA GLY A 7 11.42 16.23 1.99
C GLY A 7 12.50 17.15 2.57
N ALA A 8 12.80 17.10 3.85
CA ALA A 8 13.77 17.99 4.49
C ALA A 8 15.16 17.96 3.81
N PHE A 9 15.56 16.78 3.30
CA PHE A 9 16.81 16.59 2.55
C PHE A 9 16.89 17.43 1.25
N LEU A 10 15.76 17.93 0.75
CA LEU A 10 15.72 18.79 -0.44
C LEU A 10 16.12 20.25 -0.15
N ILE A 11 16.01 20.67 1.11
CA ILE A 11 16.19 22.07 1.53
C ILE A 11 17.22 22.25 2.64
N GLN A 12 17.81 21.18 3.11
CA GLN A 12 18.84 21.19 4.18
C GLN A 12 20.11 20.51 3.66
N GLU A 13 21.25 20.97 4.14
CA GLU A 13 22.51 20.26 3.97
C GLU A 13 22.42 18.90 4.71
N THR A 14 22.60 17.82 3.97
CA THR A 14 22.27 16.47 4.46
C THR A 14 23.34 15.48 4.02
N GLU A 15 23.77 14.63 4.90
CA GLU A 15 24.64 13.49 4.58
C GLU A 15 23.81 12.29 4.13
N ALA A 16 24.33 11.49 3.20
CA ALA A 16 23.63 10.33 2.65
C ALA A 16 23.13 9.34 3.73
N LYS A 17 23.87 9.19 4.84
CA LYS A 17 23.50 8.33 5.97
C LYS A 17 22.23 8.76 6.72
N ASP A 18 21.79 10.01 6.53
CA ASP A 18 20.62 10.57 7.21
C ASP A 18 19.35 10.47 6.35
N ILE A 19 19.48 9.95 5.13
CA ILE A 19 18.37 9.76 4.17
C ILE A 19 17.96 8.28 4.20
N PHE A 20 16.68 8.01 4.47
CA PHE A 20 16.13 6.67 4.37
C PHE A 20 16.07 6.22 2.91
N ILE A 21 16.59 5.04 2.61
CA ILE A 21 16.58 4.43 1.28
C ILE A 21 15.97 3.03 1.31
N ARG A 22 15.60 2.50 0.13
CA ARG A 22 14.90 1.21 0.00
C ARG A 22 15.61 0.03 0.71
N SER A 23 16.94 0.01 0.73
CA SER A 23 17.71 -1.04 1.40
C SER A 23 17.57 -1.07 2.93
N GLU A 24 17.01 -0.02 3.54
CA GLU A 24 16.85 0.12 4.99
C GLU A 24 15.48 -0.36 5.49
N PHE A 25 14.62 -0.85 4.59
CA PHE A 25 13.41 -1.53 5.01
C PHE A 25 13.74 -2.78 5.83
N GLY A 26 13.01 -2.94 6.93
CA GLY A 26 13.13 -4.10 7.83
C GLY A 26 12.56 -5.39 7.21
N GLU A 27 12.75 -6.51 7.90
CA GLU A 27 12.34 -7.83 7.41
C GLU A 27 10.82 -7.95 7.21
N ASP A 28 10.00 -7.42 8.12
CA ASP A 28 8.55 -7.44 7.99
C ASP A 28 8.08 -6.69 6.73
N GLN A 29 8.73 -5.56 6.43
CA GLN A 29 8.43 -4.76 5.24
C GLN A 29 8.83 -5.47 3.95
N LYS A 30 9.99 -6.15 3.95
CA LYS A 30 10.46 -6.98 2.85
C LYS A 30 9.56 -8.20 2.63
N MET A 31 9.08 -8.81 3.71
CA MET A 31 8.13 -9.91 3.63
C MET A 31 6.81 -9.46 2.98
N MET A 32 6.29 -8.30 3.38
CA MET A 32 5.09 -7.74 2.75
C MET A 32 5.32 -7.40 1.27
N LEU A 33 6.49 -6.87 0.92
CA LEU A 33 6.87 -6.62 -0.47
C LEU A 33 6.86 -7.93 -1.27
N SER A 34 7.51 -8.97 -0.77
CA SER A 34 7.55 -10.27 -1.44
C SER A 34 6.17 -10.89 -1.62
N ALA A 35 5.29 -10.77 -0.62
CA ALA A 35 3.89 -11.21 -0.73
C ALA A 35 3.12 -10.42 -1.81
N THR A 36 3.45 -9.15 -1.99
CA THR A 36 2.85 -8.31 -3.02
C THR A 36 3.37 -8.65 -4.41
N GLU A 37 4.67 -8.92 -4.55
CA GLU A 37 5.29 -9.42 -5.78
C GLU A 37 4.64 -10.74 -6.21
N ASP A 38 4.48 -11.69 -5.29
CA ASP A 38 3.79 -12.96 -5.53
C ASP A 38 2.32 -12.75 -5.96
N PHE A 39 1.61 -11.82 -5.34
CA PHE A 39 0.24 -11.47 -5.71
C PHE A 39 0.17 -10.87 -7.12
N ASN A 40 1.08 -9.96 -7.45
CA ASN A 40 1.19 -9.36 -8.77
C ASN A 40 1.41 -10.43 -9.85
N GLU A 41 2.35 -11.34 -9.63
CA GLU A 41 2.72 -12.38 -10.60
C GLU A 41 1.61 -13.42 -10.80
N ARG A 42 0.93 -13.82 -9.72
CA ARG A 42 -0.03 -14.93 -9.77
C ARG A 42 -1.45 -14.50 -10.09
N GLU A 43 -1.85 -13.33 -9.62
CA GLU A 43 -3.24 -12.90 -9.69
C GLU A 43 -3.46 -11.76 -10.70
N ILE A 44 -2.56 -10.79 -10.81
CA ILE A 44 -2.75 -9.63 -11.65
C ILE A 44 -2.19 -9.86 -13.06
N LEU A 45 -0.93 -10.29 -13.16
CA LEU A 45 -0.24 -10.42 -14.44
C LEU A 45 -0.96 -11.35 -15.45
N PRO A 46 -1.52 -12.51 -15.05
CA PRO A 46 -2.22 -13.40 -15.98
C PRO A 46 -3.50 -12.81 -16.59
N VAL A 47 -4.09 -11.84 -15.93
CA VAL A 47 -5.38 -11.22 -16.31
C VAL A 47 -5.26 -9.76 -16.74
N LEU A 48 -4.04 -9.29 -16.93
CA LEU A 48 -3.73 -7.88 -17.18
C LEU A 48 -4.56 -7.28 -18.35
N MET A 49 -4.72 -8.03 -19.43
CA MET A 49 -5.45 -7.55 -20.61
C MET A 49 -6.96 -7.39 -20.35
N LEU A 50 -7.54 -8.12 -19.40
CA LEU A 50 -8.96 -8.04 -19.07
C LEU A 50 -9.33 -6.71 -18.37
N PHE A 51 -8.35 -6.02 -17.77
CA PHE A 51 -8.58 -4.66 -17.22
C PHE A 51 -8.97 -3.67 -18.32
N GLU A 52 -8.40 -3.80 -19.51
CA GLU A 52 -8.71 -2.93 -20.65
C GLU A 52 -10.13 -3.18 -21.19
N GLU A 53 -10.67 -4.37 -20.96
CA GLU A 53 -12.03 -4.74 -21.30
C GLU A 53 -13.08 -4.25 -20.30
N LYS A 54 -12.63 -3.58 -19.21
CA LYS A 54 -13.47 -3.03 -18.13
C LYS A 54 -14.28 -4.09 -17.38
N ASP A 55 -13.68 -5.26 -17.14
CA ASP A 55 -14.29 -6.30 -16.31
C ASP A 55 -14.24 -5.86 -14.83
N TYR A 56 -15.31 -5.19 -14.38
CA TYR A 56 -15.41 -4.69 -13.00
C TYR A 56 -15.50 -5.82 -11.97
N ALA A 57 -16.08 -6.97 -12.33
CA ALA A 57 -16.15 -8.12 -11.43
C ALA A 57 -14.76 -8.71 -11.16
N LEU A 58 -13.89 -8.70 -12.16
CA LEU A 58 -12.48 -9.06 -12.01
C LEU A 58 -11.80 -8.12 -11.03
N VAL A 59 -11.93 -6.80 -11.21
CA VAL A 59 -11.31 -5.81 -10.31
C VAL A 59 -11.78 -6.00 -8.86
N GLU A 60 -13.09 -6.19 -8.64
CA GLU A 60 -13.63 -6.47 -7.31
C GLU A 60 -13.01 -7.74 -6.70
N SER A 61 -12.91 -8.81 -7.48
CA SER A 61 -12.31 -10.07 -7.04
C SER A 61 -10.85 -9.89 -6.61
N LEU A 62 -10.05 -9.17 -7.38
CA LEU A 62 -8.65 -8.91 -7.08
C LEU A 62 -8.49 -8.01 -5.85
N MET A 63 -9.34 -6.98 -5.71
CA MET A 63 -9.34 -6.16 -4.50
C MET A 63 -9.70 -6.98 -3.26
N ARG A 64 -10.64 -7.92 -3.35
CA ARG A 64 -10.98 -8.82 -2.25
C ARG A 64 -9.79 -9.70 -1.85
N LYS A 65 -9.10 -10.30 -2.82
CA LYS A 65 -7.88 -11.08 -2.58
C LYS A 65 -6.76 -10.24 -1.97
N ALA A 66 -6.56 -9.01 -2.44
CA ALA A 66 -5.61 -8.08 -1.83
C ALA A 66 -5.97 -7.77 -0.36
N GLY A 67 -7.28 -7.67 -0.05
CA GLY A 67 -7.78 -7.52 1.32
C GLY A 67 -7.47 -8.73 2.19
N GLU A 68 -7.70 -9.95 1.69
CA GLU A 68 -7.39 -11.20 2.40
C GLU A 68 -5.89 -11.34 2.74
N LEU A 69 -5.02 -10.77 1.92
CA LEU A 69 -3.58 -10.68 2.18
C LEU A 69 -3.20 -9.52 3.12
N GLY A 70 -4.17 -8.71 3.58
CA GLY A 70 -3.93 -7.54 4.43
C GLY A 70 -3.41 -6.31 3.70
N LEU A 71 -3.23 -6.37 2.37
CA LEU A 71 -2.64 -5.28 1.59
C LEU A 71 -3.48 -4.00 1.63
N LEU A 72 -4.81 -4.11 1.78
CA LEU A 72 -5.71 -2.95 1.86
C LEU A 72 -5.70 -2.27 3.23
N GLY A 73 -5.30 -3.00 4.28
CA GLY A 73 -5.27 -2.53 5.67
C GLY A 73 -3.87 -2.24 6.22
N ILE A 74 -2.84 -2.12 5.39
CA ILE A 74 -1.44 -1.98 5.83
C ILE A 74 -1.24 -0.87 6.85
N ASN A 75 -1.81 0.31 6.60
CA ASN A 75 -1.66 1.49 7.47
C ASN A 75 -2.78 1.62 8.51
N VAL A 76 -3.77 0.74 8.49
CA VAL A 76 -4.85 0.72 9.48
C VAL A 76 -4.32 0.09 10.77
N PRO A 77 -4.54 0.72 11.94
CA PRO A 77 -4.12 0.16 13.22
C PRO A 77 -4.72 -1.22 13.50
N GLU A 78 -3.99 -2.08 14.20
CA GLU A 78 -4.42 -3.43 14.58
C GLU A 78 -5.76 -3.46 15.33
N LYS A 79 -6.06 -2.43 16.14
CA LYS A 79 -7.36 -2.30 16.84
C LYS A 79 -8.56 -2.18 15.90
N TYR A 80 -8.34 -1.93 14.63
CA TYR A 80 -9.34 -1.90 13.56
C TYR A 80 -9.06 -2.98 12.50
N GLU A 81 -8.44 -4.07 12.92
CA GLU A 81 -8.12 -5.26 12.11
C GLU A 81 -7.13 -5.00 10.95
N GLY A 82 -6.38 -3.89 10.99
CA GLY A 82 -5.31 -3.61 10.05
C GLY A 82 -3.95 -4.17 10.50
N LEU A 83 -2.92 -3.96 9.72
CA LEU A 83 -1.56 -4.42 10.03
C LEU A 83 -0.74 -3.41 10.85
N GLY A 84 -1.22 -2.19 11.07
CA GLY A 84 -0.54 -1.17 11.86
C GLY A 84 0.82 -0.74 11.34
N MET A 85 1.17 -1.06 10.10
CA MET A 85 2.48 -0.73 9.52
C MET A 85 2.58 0.75 9.16
N GLY A 86 3.79 1.28 9.16
CA GLY A 86 4.04 2.69 8.88
C GLY A 86 3.74 3.08 7.43
N PHE A 87 3.59 4.40 7.22
CA PHE A 87 3.27 4.98 5.91
C PHE A 87 4.26 4.58 4.81
N ASN A 88 5.56 4.48 5.13
CA ASN A 88 6.59 4.06 4.17
C ASN A 88 6.33 2.65 3.63
N THR A 89 5.82 1.74 4.47
CA THR A 89 5.42 0.39 4.04
C THR A 89 4.24 0.47 3.07
N GLY A 90 3.23 1.26 3.39
CA GLY A 90 2.11 1.49 2.48
C GLY A 90 2.55 2.01 1.11
N MET A 91 3.53 2.94 1.08
CA MET A 91 4.08 3.47 -0.17
C MET A 91 4.88 2.41 -0.95
N LEU A 92 5.67 1.58 -0.27
CA LEU A 92 6.40 0.48 -0.88
C LEU A 92 5.46 -0.51 -1.58
N ILE A 93 4.37 -0.88 -0.91
CA ILE A 93 3.36 -1.79 -1.48
C ILE A 93 2.56 -1.12 -2.62
N CYS A 94 2.24 0.17 -2.46
CA CYS A 94 1.58 0.93 -3.52
C CYS A 94 2.46 1.02 -4.78
N GLU A 95 3.76 1.25 -4.63
CA GLU A 95 4.73 1.22 -5.74
C GLU A 95 4.69 -0.12 -6.46
N GLU A 96 4.72 -1.23 -5.73
CA GLU A 96 4.74 -2.57 -6.29
C GLU A 96 3.43 -2.92 -7.01
N ILE A 97 2.27 -2.69 -6.39
CA ILE A 97 0.95 -2.90 -7.03
C ILE A 97 0.80 -2.06 -8.30
N SER A 98 1.36 -0.85 -8.28
CA SER A 98 1.25 0.10 -9.40
C SER A 98 2.17 -0.23 -10.58
N SER A 99 3.10 -1.16 -10.42
CA SER A 99 4.11 -1.47 -11.43
C SER A 99 3.52 -2.12 -12.70
N LEU A 100 2.38 -2.79 -12.60
CA LEU A 100 1.80 -3.58 -13.69
C LEU A 100 0.77 -2.81 -14.53
N THR A 101 -0.19 -2.13 -13.90
CA THR A 101 -1.25 -1.40 -14.61
C THR A 101 -1.84 -0.25 -13.80
N GLY A 102 -2.14 0.85 -14.49
CA GLY A 102 -2.80 2.01 -13.89
C GLY A 102 -4.19 1.73 -13.35
N SER A 103 -4.89 0.74 -13.88
CA SER A 103 -6.26 0.38 -13.45
C SER A 103 -6.26 -0.18 -12.03
N ILE A 104 -5.42 -1.18 -11.73
CA ILE A 104 -5.32 -1.72 -10.37
C ILE A 104 -4.67 -0.71 -9.42
N ALA A 105 -3.68 0.04 -9.89
CA ALA A 105 -3.04 1.10 -9.13
C ALA A 105 -4.07 2.13 -8.64
N THR A 106 -4.98 2.55 -9.52
CA THR A 106 -6.04 3.50 -9.18
C THR A 106 -7.03 2.90 -8.18
N ALA A 107 -7.49 1.67 -8.39
CA ALA A 107 -8.42 0.99 -7.48
C ALA A 107 -7.81 0.84 -6.08
N PHE A 108 -6.58 0.35 -6.00
CA PHE A 108 -5.83 0.16 -4.76
C PHE A 108 -5.58 1.50 -4.05
N GLY A 109 -5.05 2.50 -4.76
CA GLY A 109 -4.77 3.82 -4.20
C GLY A 109 -6.03 4.58 -3.77
N ALA A 110 -7.13 4.45 -4.50
CA ALA A 110 -8.41 5.02 -4.11
C ALA A 110 -8.94 4.38 -2.82
N HIS A 111 -8.86 3.05 -2.70
CA HIS A 111 -9.28 2.36 -1.49
C HIS A 111 -8.41 2.74 -0.27
N THR A 112 -7.10 2.54 -0.37
CA THR A 112 -6.16 2.74 0.76
C THR A 112 -5.96 4.21 1.12
N GLY A 113 -6.10 5.12 0.15
CA GLY A 113 -5.94 6.56 0.32
C GLY A 113 -7.25 7.25 0.63
N ILE A 114 -7.94 7.72 -0.42
CA ILE A 114 -9.12 8.59 -0.30
C ILE A 114 -10.36 7.88 0.28
N GLY A 115 -10.43 6.56 0.24
CA GLY A 115 -11.47 5.77 0.88
C GLY A 115 -11.22 5.58 2.38
N THR A 116 -10.13 4.93 2.73
CA THR A 116 -9.84 4.48 4.10
C THR A 116 -9.33 5.59 5.02
N LEU A 117 -8.39 6.42 4.56
CA LEU A 117 -7.74 7.41 5.42
C LEU A 117 -8.69 8.48 6.00
N PRO A 118 -9.67 9.03 5.28
CA PRO A 118 -10.62 9.97 5.88
C PRO A 118 -11.42 9.35 7.03
N ILE A 119 -11.84 8.10 6.88
CA ILE A 119 -12.56 7.38 7.95
C ILE A 119 -11.63 7.15 9.13
N LEU A 120 -10.41 6.66 8.89
CA LEU A 120 -9.42 6.40 9.93
C LEU A 120 -9.06 7.66 10.71
N LEU A 121 -8.88 8.80 10.04
CA LEU A 121 -8.40 10.03 10.68
C LEU A 121 -9.51 10.85 11.31
N TYR A 122 -10.72 10.87 10.75
CA TYR A 122 -11.79 11.78 11.10
C TYR A 122 -13.12 11.09 11.45
N GLY A 123 -13.24 9.79 11.17
CA GLY A 123 -14.44 9.02 11.47
C GLY A 123 -14.66 8.83 12.98
N SER A 124 -15.92 8.59 13.39
CA SER A 124 -16.24 8.15 14.75
C SER A 124 -15.67 6.73 14.99
N GLU A 125 -15.56 6.33 16.25
CA GLU A 125 -15.12 4.96 16.59
C GLU A 125 -16.04 3.89 15.97
N GLU A 126 -17.36 4.16 15.92
CA GLU A 126 -18.32 3.28 15.27
C GLU A 126 -18.05 3.13 13.77
N GLN A 127 -17.76 4.24 13.06
CA GLN A 127 -17.41 4.20 11.64
C GLN A 127 -16.11 3.47 11.34
N LYS A 128 -15.16 3.47 12.26
CA LYS A 128 -13.87 2.79 12.10
C LYS A 128 -13.95 1.28 12.33
N LEU A 129 -14.99 0.82 13.05
CA LEU A 129 -15.22 -0.59 13.37
C LEU A 129 -16.09 -1.31 12.31
N HIS A 130 -16.64 -0.57 11.35
CA HIS A 130 -17.39 -1.07 10.20
C HIS A 130 -16.53 -1.15 8.94
#